data_48e5fdbb123fad80e0ee072bb3552815
#
_entry.id   48e5fdbb123fad80e0ee072bb3552815
#
_cell.length_a   1.000
_cell.length_b   1.000
_cell.length_c   1.000
_cell.angle_alpha   90.00
_cell.angle_beta   90.00
_cell.angle_gamma   90.00
#
_symmetry.space_group_name_H-M   'P 1'
#
loop_
_entity.id
_entity.type
_entity.pdbx_description
1 polymer ?
#
loop_
_entity_poly.entity_id
_entity_poly.type
_entity_poly.pdbx_seq_one_letter_code
_entity_poly.pdbx_strand_id
1 'polypeptide(L)'
;MAKKEKSVIDSLLDLPEFEPETAAVKLPRLNIVLELRELPYDKLIKLTREPEAQLHLILAAVTNHPEMRDKAWYHDKKGCATPVDALKKLLRKGEVEKVCRAIDQLHGYAVGSVVPVDPEAMQAAAVGAAVEDLEKN
;
A
#
# COMPACT_ATOMS: atom_id res chain seq x y z
N MET A 1 -24.13 -14.80 -26.79
CA MET A 1 -23.62 -13.53 -26.25
C MET A 1 -22.13 -13.40 -26.46
N ALA A 2 -21.73 -12.28 -26.99
CA ALA A 2 -20.33 -12.00 -27.28
C ALA A 2 -19.44 -12.03 -26.03
N LYS A 3 -20.02 -11.91 -24.86
CA LYS A 3 -19.28 -11.89 -23.60
C LYS A 3 -18.48 -13.15 -23.31
N LYS A 4 -18.93 -14.30 -23.83
CA LYS A 4 -18.24 -15.57 -23.60
C LYS A 4 -16.89 -15.64 -24.29
N GLU A 5 -16.75 -14.87 -25.35
CA GLU A 5 -15.56 -14.91 -26.20
C GLU A 5 -14.72 -13.64 -26.05
N LYS A 6 -14.82 -13.01 -24.90
CA LYS A 6 -14.07 -11.83 -24.60
C LYS A 6 -12.58 -12.08 -24.73
N SER A 7 -11.89 -11.24 -25.47
CA SER A 7 -10.44 -11.31 -25.58
C SER A 7 -9.78 -10.92 -24.26
N VAL A 8 -8.49 -11.22 -24.12
CA VAL A 8 -7.73 -10.79 -22.94
C VAL A 8 -7.76 -9.26 -22.80
N ILE A 9 -7.67 -8.55 -23.93
CA ILE A 9 -7.72 -7.09 -23.92
C ILE A 9 -9.06 -6.61 -23.38
N ASP A 10 -10.16 -7.20 -23.86
CA ASP A 10 -11.49 -6.83 -23.38
C ASP A 10 -11.65 -7.11 -21.89
N SER A 11 -11.11 -8.22 -21.43
CA SER A 11 -11.13 -8.56 -19.99
C SER A 11 -10.40 -7.54 -19.16
N LEU A 12 -9.25 -7.05 -19.63
CA LEU A 12 -8.49 -6.02 -18.94
C LEU A 12 -9.24 -4.70 -18.90
N LEU A 13 -9.95 -4.35 -19.98
CA LEU A 13 -10.74 -3.12 -20.03
C LEU A 13 -11.95 -3.16 -19.10
N ASP A 14 -12.43 -4.35 -18.77
CA ASP A 14 -13.57 -4.51 -17.87
C ASP A 14 -13.17 -4.60 -16.40
N LEU A 15 -11.87 -4.59 -16.10
CA LEU A 15 -11.45 -4.58 -14.71
C LEU A 15 -11.88 -3.28 -14.02
N PRO A 16 -12.23 -3.34 -12.75
CA PRO A 16 -12.61 -2.15 -12.02
C PRO A 16 -11.46 -1.15 -12.00
N GLU A 17 -11.81 0.12 -11.88
CA GLU A 17 -10.81 1.15 -11.67
C GLU A 17 -10.11 0.92 -10.34
N PHE A 18 -9.05 1.68 -10.10
CA PHE A 18 -8.26 1.57 -8.89
C PHE A 18 -9.13 1.62 -7.63
N GLU A 19 -9.14 0.54 -6.88
CA GLU A 19 -9.77 0.47 -5.57
C GLU A 19 -8.66 0.26 -4.55
N PRO A 20 -8.38 1.25 -3.71
CA PRO A 20 -7.26 1.13 -2.78
C PRO A 20 -7.50 0.05 -1.74
N GLU A 21 -6.48 -0.78 -1.54
CA GLU A 21 -6.43 -1.68 -0.42
C GLU A 21 -6.23 -0.88 0.86
N THR A 22 -6.73 -1.39 1.96
CA THR A 22 -6.61 -0.74 3.27
C THR A 22 -6.06 -1.70 4.31
N ALA A 23 -5.45 -1.12 5.33
CA ALA A 23 -4.96 -1.86 6.49
C ALA A 23 -4.97 -0.94 7.70
N ALA A 24 -4.82 -1.53 8.89
CA ALA A 24 -4.71 -0.74 10.11
C ALA A 24 -3.54 -1.28 10.93
N VAL A 25 -2.78 -0.38 11.53
CA VAL A 25 -1.67 -0.73 12.42
C VAL A 25 -1.82 0.03 13.73
N LYS A 26 -1.35 -0.57 14.81
CA LYS A 26 -1.36 0.08 16.11
C LYS A 26 0.06 0.43 16.54
N LEU A 27 0.19 1.61 17.10
CA LEU A 27 1.42 2.05 17.76
C LEU A 27 1.20 1.96 19.27
N PRO A 28 1.59 0.84 19.90
CA PRO A 28 1.28 0.63 21.34
C PRO A 28 1.86 1.72 22.25
N ARG A 29 3.06 2.19 21.94
CA ARG A 29 3.72 3.23 22.73
C ARG A 29 2.88 4.50 22.83
N LEU A 30 2.19 4.85 21.75
CA LEU A 30 1.36 6.06 21.67
C LEU A 30 -0.12 5.74 21.89
N ASN A 31 -0.48 4.47 21.94
CA ASN A 31 -1.86 3.99 22.03
C ASN A 31 -2.75 4.58 20.92
N ILE A 32 -2.22 4.62 19.70
CA ILE A 32 -2.98 5.10 18.53
C ILE A 32 -3.02 4.03 17.45
N VAL A 33 -4.09 4.07 16.67
CA VAL A 33 -4.27 3.22 15.50
C VAL A 33 -4.18 4.12 14.26
N LEU A 34 -3.39 3.68 13.30
CA LEU A 34 -3.29 4.33 12.00
C LEU A 34 -4.03 3.48 10.98
N GLU A 35 -5.03 4.06 10.33
CA GLU A 35 -5.68 3.44 9.19
C GLU A 35 -4.95 3.89 7.94
N LEU A 36 -4.52 2.91 7.14
CA LEU A 36 -3.68 3.12 5.98
C LEU A 36 -4.42 2.74 4.71
N ARG A 37 -4.13 3.44 3.63
CA ARG A 37 -4.66 3.07 2.32
C ARG A 37 -3.57 3.05 1.27
N GLU A 38 -3.77 2.22 0.27
CA GLU A 38 -2.93 2.17 -0.91
C GLU A 38 -3.01 3.50 -1.66
N LEU A 39 -1.88 3.97 -2.19
CA LEU A 39 -1.81 5.20 -2.95
C LEU A 39 -1.84 4.90 -4.45
N PRO A 40 -2.37 5.82 -5.28
CA PRO A 40 -2.25 5.68 -6.73
C PRO A 40 -0.79 5.53 -7.15
N TYR A 41 -0.56 4.77 -8.21
CA TYR A 41 0.79 4.41 -8.67
C TYR A 41 1.69 5.63 -8.84
N ASP A 42 1.22 6.64 -9.56
CA ASP A 42 2.03 7.82 -9.85
C ASP A 42 2.35 8.63 -8.59
N LYS A 43 1.40 8.70 -7.67
CA LYS A 43 1.62 9.38 -6.39
C LYS A 43 2.66 8.65 -5.56
N LEU A 44 2.61 7.32 -5.52
CA LEU A 44 3.60 6.52 -4.82
C LEU A 44 5.00 6.78 -5.36
N ILE A 45 5.16 6.74 -6.68
CA ILE A 45 6.45 6.98 -7.33
C ILE A 45 6.99 8.38 -6.98
N LYS A 46 6.12 9.38 -7.05
CA LYS A 46 6.50 10.75 -6.75
C LYS A 46 7.00 10.90 -5.32
N LEU A 47 6.30 10.31 -4.37
CA LEU A 47 6.67 10.38 -2.96
C LEU A 47 7.95 9.64 -2.65
N THR A 48 8.23 8.51 -3.32
CA THR A 48 9.45 7.75 -3.09
C THR A 48 10.71 8.50 -3.53
N ARG A 49 10.57 9.54 -4.34
CA ARG A 49 11.69 10.39 -4.77
C ARG A 49 11.95 11.56 -3.86
N GLU A 50 11.06 11.82 -2.91
CA GLU A 50 11.22 12.95 -1.99
C GLU A 50 12.24 12.62 -0.89
N PRO A 51 12.96 13.64 -0.38
CA PRO A 51 13.70 13.45 0.86
C PRO A 51 12.73 13.03 1.97
N GLU A 52 13.18 12.18 2.86
CA GLU A 52 12.31 11.65 3.93
C GLU A 52 11.07 10.93 3.38
N ALA A 53 11.28 10.16 2.31
CA ALA A 53 10.19 9.48 1.59
C ALA A 53 9.28 8.67 2.51
N GLN A 54 9.84 7.99 3.51
CA GLN A 54 9.05 7.17 4.43
C GLN A 54 8.02 8.01 5.19
N LEU A 55 8.41 9.19 5.65
CA LEU A 55 7.51 10.07 6.39
C LEU A 55 6.44 10.67 5.48
N HIS A 56 6.80 11.01 4.24
CA HIS A 56 5.82 11.46 3.25
C HIS A 56 4.81 10.36 2.93
N LEU A 57 5.25 9.11 2.85
CA LEU A 57 4.35 7.99 2.62
C LEU A 57 3.36 7.82 3.76
N ILE A 58 3.82 7.93 4.99
CA ILE A 58 2.93 7.85 6.16
C ILE A 58 1.89 8.95 6.11
N LEU A 59 2.31 10.19 5.87
CA LEU A 59 1.39 11.33 5.79
C LEU A 59 0.33 11.15 4.71
N ALA A 60 0.71 10.57 3.56
CA ALA A 60 -0.20 10.37 2.46
C ALA A 60 -1.14 9.18 2.66
N ALA A 61 -0.65 8.10 3.29
CA ALA A 61 -1.40 6.87 3.43
C ALA A 61 -2.37 6.85 4.62
N VAL A 62 -2.07 7.60 5.68
CA VAL A 62 -2.93 7.64 6.87
C VAL A 62 -4.22 8.38 6.58
N THR A 63 -5.35 7.74 6.84
CA THR A 63 -6.67 8.30 6.53
C THR A 63 -7.43 8.79 7.75
N ASN A 64 -7.17 8.25 8.93
CA ASN A 64 -7.95 8.55 10.12
C ASN A 64 -7.38 9.66 11.02
N HIS A 65 -6.24 10.24 10.63
CA HIS A 65 -5.61 11.35 11.34
C HIS A 65 -5.27 12.48 10.37
N PRO A 66 -6.26 13.09 9.70
CA PRO A 66 -5.99 14.17 8.75
C PRO A 66 -5.38 15.41 9.39
N GLU A 67 -5.55 15.57 10.70
CA GLU A 67 -4.98 16.68 11.46
C GLU A 67 -3.45 16.71 11.39
N MET A 68 -2.80 15.58 11.10
CA MET A 68 -1.35 15.52 10.97
C MET A 68 -0.81 16.41 9.86
N ARG A 69 -1.66 16.76 8.89
CA ARG A 69 -1.31 17.66 7.79
C ARG A 69 -1.69 19.10 8.07
N ASP A 70 -2.38 19.36 9.18
CA ASP A 70 -2.86 20.67 9.51
C ASP A 70 -1.82 21.47 10.29
N LYS A 71 -1.64 22.72 9.89
CA LYS A 71 -0.70 23.63 10.54
C LYS A 71 -1.00 23.81 12.03
N ALA A 72 -2.26 23.71 12.41
CA ALA A 72 -2.67 23.80 13.81
C ALA A 72 -2.02 22.69 14.63
N TRP A 73 -1.77 21.51 14.05
CA TRP A 73 -1.12 20.42 14.74
C TRP A 73 0.40 20.52 14.68
N TYR A 74 0.97 20.51 13.48
CA TYR A 74 2.43 20.38 13.36
C TYR A 74 3.17 21.67 13.72
N HIS A 75 2.60 22.82 13.46
CA HIS A 75 3.22 24.10 13.76
C HIS A 75 2.83 24.64 15.13
N ASP A 76 1.53 24.80 15.37
CA ASP A 76 1.05 25.46 16.58
C ASP A 76 1.22 24.61 17.83
N LYS A 77 0.94 23.31 17.73
CA LYS A 77 1.06 22.41 18.87
C LYS A 77 2.42 21.76 19.00
N LYS A 78 3.06 21.41 17.89
CA LYS A 78 4.34 20.71 17.89
C LYS A 78 5.54 21.62 17.65
N GLY A 79 5.32 22.85 17.25
CA GLY A 79 6.39 23.82 16.99
C GLY A 79 7.29 23.44 15.83
N CYS A 80 6.75 22.78 14.82
CA CYS A 80 7.51 22.29 13.67
C CYS A 80 7.16 23.07 12.41
N ALA A 81 8.13 23.22 11.50
CA ALA A 81 7.92 23.93 10.24
C ALA A 81 7.09 23.10 9.26
N THR A 82 7.19 21.77 9.34
CA THR A 82 6.51 20.86 8.40
C THR A 82 5.91 19.67 9.15
N PRO A 83 4.90 19.00 8.55
CA PRO A 83 4.36 17.79 9.15
C PRO A 83 5.38 16.65 9.23
N VAL A 84 6.33 16.59 8.31
CA VAL A 84 7.42 15.61 8.36
C VAL A 84 8.26 15.80 9.62
N ASP A 85 8.61 17.02 9.95
CA ASP A 85 9.36 17.31 11.17
C ASP A 85 8.58 16.92 12.43
N ALA A 86 7.27 17.14 12.43
CA ALA A 86 6.41 16.75 13.53
C ALA A 86 6.38 15.22 13.72
N LEU A 87 6.32 14.48 12.62
CA LEU A 87 6.38 13.01 12.70
C LEU A 87 7.71 12.51 13.22
N LYS A 88 8.81 13.17 12.88
CA LYS A 88 10.13 12.82 13.43
C LYS A 88 10.18 12.94 14.94
N LYS A 89 9.46 13.90 15.49
CA LYS A 89 9.38 14.07 16.95
C LYS A 89 8.45 13.06 17.59
N LEU A 90 7.40 12.65 16.87
CA LEU A 90 6.37 11.75 17.40
C LEU A 90 6.79 10.28 17.33
N LEU A 91 7.36 9.86 16.21
CA LEU A 91 7.63 8.46 15.91
C LEU A 91 9.11 8.14 16.07
N ARG A 92 9.37 6.93 16.55
CA ARG A 92 10.73 6.40 16.57
C ARG A 92 11.06 5.82 15.20
N LYS A 93 12.34 5.77 14.86
CA LYS A 93 12.80 5.30 13.56
C LYS A 93 12.27 3.90 13.23
N GLY A 94 12.32 2.98 14.18
CA GLY A 94 11.80 1.64 13.99
C GLY A 94 10.29 1.60 13.77
N GLU A 95 9.55 2.52 14.40
CA GLU A 95 8.12 2.65 14.18
C GLU A 95 7.82 3.12 12.77
N VAL A 96 8.58 4.10 12.29
CA VAL A 96 8.46 4.59 10.90
C VAL A 96 8.68 3.44 9.92
N GLU A 97 9.73 2.66 10.12
CA GLU A 97 10.04 1.56 9.22
C GLU A 97 8.94 0.49 9.21
N LYS A 98 8.40 0.17 10.39
CA LYS A 98 7.35 -0.84 10.48
C LYS A 98 6.03 -0.37 9.87
N VAL A 99 5.67 0.90 10.06
CA VAL A 99 4.49 1.47 9.41
C VAL A 99 4.67 1.45 7.90
N CYS A 100 5.84 1.85 7.41
CA CYS A 100 6.11 1.85 5.98
C CYS A 100 6.09 0.43 5.40
N ARG A 101 6.52 -0.57 6.16
CA ARG A 101 6.41 -1.96 5.71
C ARG A 101 4.96 -2.36 5.52
N ALA A 102 4.06 -1.95 6.41
CA ALA A 102 2.63 -2.19 6.25
C ALA A 102 2.09 -1.48 5.02
N ILE A 103 2.53 -0.24 4.77
CA ILE A 103 2.16 0.50 3.57
C ILE A 103 2.65 -0.22 2.31
N ASP A 104 3.89 -0.69 2.32
CA ASP A 104 4.46 -1.42 1.18
C ASP A 104 3.64 -2.66 0.84
N GLN A 105 3.16 -3.38 1.84
CA GLN A 105 2.35 -4.56 1.60
C GLN A 105 1.06 -4.23 0.84
N LEU A 106 0.50 -3.05 1.06
CA LEU A 106 -0.66 -2.58 0.31
C LEU A 106 -0.33 -2.32 -1.16
N HIS A 107 0.93 -2.07 -1.48
CA HIS A 107 1.39 -1.73 -2.82
C HIS A 107 1.99 -2.93 -3.58
N GLY A 108 1.64 -4.14 -3.19
CA GLY A 108 2.05 -5.34 -3.90
C GLY A 108 3.37 -5.96 -3.44
N TYR A 109 3.94 -5.48 -2.34
CA TYR A 109 5.17 -6.06 -1.79
C TYR A 109 4.91 -7.26 -0.86
N ALA A 110 3.65 -7.57 -0.61
CA ALA A 110 3.31 -8.72 0.23
C ALA A 110 3.70 -10.03 -0.46
N VAL A 111 4.10 -11.01 0.34
CA VAL A 111 4.40 -12.35 -0.17
C VAL A 111 3.15 -12.91 -0.86
N GLY A 112 3.32 -13.45 -2.06
CA GLY A 112 2.22 -14.02 -2.82
C GLY A 112 1.49 -13.05 -3.74
N SER A 113 1.87 -11.75 -3.74
CA SER A 113 1.28 -10.78 -4.66
C SER A 113 1.55 -11.12 -6.12
N VAL A 114 2.72 -11.70 -6.39
CA VAL A 114 3.09 -12.21 -7.70
C VAL A 114 3.67 -13.59 -7.50
N VAL A 115 3.14 -14.55 -8.23
CA VAL A 115 3.55 -15.95 -8.10
C VAL A 115 4.13 -16.40 -9.43
N PRO A 116 5.37 -16.93 -9.44
CA PRO A 116 5.93 -17.46 -10.67
C PRO A 116 5.20 -18.73 -11.11
N VAL A 117 5.04 -18.87 -12.41
CA VAL A 117 4.38 -20.04 -13.00
C VAL A 117 5.40 -20.78 -13.87
N ASP A 118 5.58 -22.07 -13.57
CA ASP A 118 6.42 -22.97 -14.36
C ASP A 118 5.80 -23.12 -15.76
N PRO A 119 6.60 -23.13 -16.84
CA PRO A 119 6.07 -23.36 -18.18
C PRO A 119 5.27 -24.66 -18.31
N GLU A 120 5.66 -25.70 -17.60
CA GLU A 120 4.90 -26.96 -17.59
C GLU A 120 3.56 -26.77 -16.85
N ALA A 121 3.56 -26.01 -15.76
CA ALA A 121 2.37 -25.69 -15.03
C ALA A 121 1.42 -24.80 -15.85
N MET A 122 1.93 -23.96 -16.73
CA MET A 122 1.10 -23.17 -17.62
C MET A 122 0.31 -24.02 -18.60
N GLN A 123 0.93 -25.08 -19.15
CA GLN A 123 0.23 -26.02 -20.00
C GLN A 123 -0.85 -26.75 -19.23
N ALA A 124 -0.51 -27.20 -18.04
CA ALA A 124 -1.47 -27.86 -17.16
C ALA A 124 -2.52 -26.92 -16.60
N ALA A 125 -2.23 -25.65 -16.51
CA ALA A 125 -3.19 -24.64 -16.05
C ALA A 125 -4.40 -24.53 -16.98
N ALA A 126 -4.24 -24.90 -18.23
CA ALA A 126 -5.37 -25.00 -19.15
C ALA A 126 -6.40 -25.99 -18.64
N VAL A 127 -5.97 -26.95 -17.82
CA VAL A 127 -6.84 -27.95 -17.19
C VAL A 127 -7.30 -27.48 -15.80
N GLY A 128 -6.65 -26.47 -15.22
CA GLY A 128 -7.00 -25.91 -13.92
C GLY A 128 -6.38 -26.60 -12.71
N ALA A 129 -5.95 -27.86 -12.84
CA ALA A 129 -5.45 -28.63 -11.70
C ALA A 129 -4.12 -28.10 -11.17
N ALA A 130 -3.23 -27.64 -12.05
CA ALA A 130 -1.93 -27.15 -11.65
C ALA A 130 -2.00 -25.84 -10.89
N VAL A 131 -3.02 -25.04 -11.15
CA VAL A 131 -3.22 -23.77 -10.42
C VAL A 131 -3.51 -24.05 -8.96
N GLU A 132 -4.35 -25.03 -8.68
CA GLU A 132 -4.64 -25.41 -7.31
C GLU A 132 -3.40 -25.92 -6.57
N ASP A 133 -2.57 -26.72 -7.25
CA ASP A 133 -1.34 -27.22 -6.65
C ASP A 133 -0.37 -26.10 -6.31
N LEU A 134 -0.27 -25.10 -7.17
CA LEU A 134 0.57 -23.92 -6.91
C LEU A 134 0.07 -23.12 -5.70
N GLU A 135 -1.24 -23.01 -5.54
CA GLU A 135 -1.81 -22.31 -4.40
C GLU A 135 -1.59 -23.02 -3.08
N LYS A 136 -1.54 -24.37 -3.11
CA LYS A 136 -1.31 -25.15 -1.91
C LYS A 136 0.13 -25.12 -1.43
N ASN A 137 1.04 -24.87 -2.33
CA ASN A 137 2.46 -24.83 -2.04
C ASN A 137 2.91 -23.40 -1.79
#